data_1d65d84c484bdca433ac3fe5da7b834d
#
_entry.id   1d65d84c484bdca433ac3fe5da7b834d
#
_cell.length_a   1.000
_cell.length_b   1.000
_cell.length_c   1.000
_cell.angle_alpha   90.00
_cell.angle_beta   90.00
_cell.angle_gamma   90.00
#
_symmetry.space_group_name_H-M   'P 1'
#
loop_
_entity.id
_entity.type
_entity.pdbx_description
1 polymer ?
#
loop_
_entity_poly.entity_id
_entity_poly.type
_entity_poly.pdbx_seq_one_letter_code
_entity_poly.pdbx_strand_id
1 'polypeptide(L)'
;TGRIINLKHGQFLAPENMAKVTAKVESTGNHQIVLTERGYTFGYNDLVVDPRAFYEMKKTGYPVVFDATHSIRKYGIPSSDPTGGARQYLETLTRAAVATGIDGLFLEAHPCPSEALCDAASQLDLTQLKTFVERMLVIHEAAKSIQLL
;
A
#
# COMPACT_ATOMS: atom_id res chain seq x y z
N THR A 1 11.25 -20.18 -6.38
CA THR A 1 10.16 -20.85 -5.67
C THR A 1 8.97 -21.20 -6.58
N GLY A 2 8.87 -20.60 -7.78
CA GLY A 2 7.71 -20.76 -8.68
C GLY A 2 6.41 -20.13 -8.13
N ARG A 3 6.52 -19.28 -7.09
CA ARG A 3 5.40 -18.55 -6.48
C ARG A 3 5.44 -17.09 -6.88
N ILE A 4 4.31 -16.41 -6.82
CA ILE A 4 4.24 -14.94 -6.93
C ILE A 4 4.99 -14.34 -5.75
N ILE A 5 5.88 -13.40 -6.02
CA ILE A 5 6.68 -12.69 -5.02
C ILE A 5 6.12 -11.28 -4.89
N ASN A 6 5.63 -10.94 -3.70
CA ASN A 6 5.26 -9.59 -3.35
C ASN A 6 6.47 -8.87 -2.73
N LEU A 7 6.96 -7.86 -3.41
CA LEU A 7 8.08 -7.03 -2.98
C LEU A 7 7.54 -5.75 -2.32
N LYS A 8 7.38 -5.79 -1.00
CA LYS A 8 7.04 -4.60 -0.23
C LYS A 8 8.29 -3.75 -0.07
N HIS A 9 8.25 -2.48 -0.51
CA HIS A 9 9.43 -1.61 -0.43
C HIS A 9 9.78 -1.25 1.01
N GLY A 10 11.05 -0.98 1.24
CA GLY A 10 11.54 -0.46 2.52
C GLY A 10 11.24 1.04 2.66
N GLN A 11 10.93 1.50 3.88
CA GLN A 11 10.53 2.89 4.16
C GLN A 11 11.58 3.96 3.79
N PHE A 12 12.83 3.55 3.57
CA PHE A 12 13.96 4.41 3.21
C PHE A 12 14.41 4.24 1.75
N LEU A 13 13.74 3.35 1.01
CA LEU A 13 14.12 3.04 -0.37
C LEU A 13 13.39 3.98 -1.32
N ALA A 14 14.11 4.71 -2.16
CA ALA A 14 13.49 5.50 -3.20
C ALA A 14 12.72 4.60 -4.20
N PRO A 15 11.55 5.03 -4.69
CA PRO A 15 10.69 4.20 -5.54
C PRO A 15 11.41 3.68 -6.81
N GLU A 16 12.29 4.48 -7.41
CA GLU A 16 13.07 4.09 -8.59
C GLU A 16 14.00 2.90 -8.32
N ASN A 17 14.43 2.72 -7.08
CA ASN A 17 15.30 1.61 -6.71
C ASN A 17 14.55 0.27 -6.66
N MET A 18 13.23 0.27 -6.73
CA MET A 18 12.47 -0.98 -6.86
C MET A 18 12.83 -1.75 -8.14
N ALA A 19 13.29 -1.07 -9.20
CA ALA A 19 13.84 -1.73 -10.37
C ALA A 19 15.06 -2.62 -10.05
N LYS A 20 15.90 -2.22 -9.09
CA LYS A 20 17.03 -3.06 -8.64
C LYS A 20 16.56 -4.23 -7.79
N VAL A 21 15.47 -4.06 -7.06
CA VAL A 21 14.88 -5.13 -6.24
C VAL A 21 14.22 -6.19 -7.13
N THR A 22 13.46 -5.77 -8.15
CA THR A 22 12.89 -6.71 -9.14
C THR A 22 13.98 -7.48 -9.89
N ALA A 23 15.04 -6.80 -10.35
CA ALA A 23 16.15 -7.45 -11.04
C ALA A 23 16.82 -8.57 -10.20
N LYS A 24 16.87 -8.43 -8.87
CA LYS A 24 17.37 -9.51 -7.99
C LYS A 24 16.47 -10.73 -7.99
N VAL A 25 15.15 -10.55 -8.07
CA VAL A 25 14.22 -11.68 -8.16
C VAL A 25 14.30 -12.30 -9.56
N GLU A 26 14.32 -11.47 -10.59
CA GLU A 26 14.45 -11.90 -11.99
C GLU A 26 15.72 -12.73 -12.23
N SER A 27 16.82 -12.40 -11.56
CA SER A 27 18.08 -13.16 -11.67
C SER A 27 17.96 -14.61 -11.19
N THR A 28 16.89 -14.95 -10.46
CA THR A 28 16.57 -16.33 -10.07
C THR A 28 15.69 -17.06 -11.08
N GLY A 29 15.32 -16.41 -12.19
CA GLY A 29 14.40 -16.92 -13.19
C GLY A 29 12.92 -16.75 -12.83
N ASN A 30 12.59 -16.04 -11.76
CA ASN A 30 11.20 -15.77 -11.38
C ASN A 30 10.77 -14.36 -11.81
N HIS A 31 9.79 -14.29 -12.70
CA HIS A 31 9.20 -13.05 -13.20
C HIS A 31 7.76 -12.81 -12.68
N GLN A 32 7.28 -13.63 -11.74
CA GLN A 32 5.97 -13.44 -11.11
C GLN A 32 6.12 -12.50 -9.91
N ILE A 33 6.14 -11.19 -10.18
CA ILE A 33 6.45 -10.15 -9.20
C ILE A 33 5.25 -9.21 -9.06
N VAL A 34 5.00 -8.77 -7.84
CA VAL A 34 4.10 -7.68 -7.48
C VAL A 34 4.87 -6.71 -6.57
N LEU A 35 4.73 -5.43 -6.78
CA LEU A 35 5.34 -4.39 -5.94
C LEU A 35 4.30 -3.82 -4.98
N THR A 36 4.68 -3.58 -3.73
CA THR A 36 3.80 -2.98 -2.74
C THR A 36 4.41 -1.71 -2.15
N GLU A 37 3.72 -0.59 -2.40
CA GLU A 37 3.93 0.71 -1.76
C GLU A 37 3.30 0.69 -0.37
N ARG A 38 4.01 1.23 0.66
CA ARG A 38 3.55 1.24 2.05
C ARG A 38 3.95 2.48 2.85
N GLY A 39 4.34 3.56 2.17
CA GLY A 39 4.79 4.81 2.78
C GLY A 39 6.29 4.87 3.06
N TYR A 40 6.78 6.11 3.10
CA TYR A 40 8.18 6.47 3.34
C TYR A 40 8.31 7.18 4.67
N THR A 41 9.42 6.94 5.38
CA THR A 41 9.79 7.70 6.57
C THR A 41 10.46 8.99 6.12
N PHE A 42 9.75 10.11 6.18
CA PHE A 42 10.26 11.38 5.71
C PHE A 42 9.57 12.58 6.36
N GLY A 43 10.30 13.37 7.15
CA GLY A 43 10.01 14.76 7.48
C GLY A 43 8.76 15.11 8.33
N TYR A 44 7.78 14.22 8.46
CA TYR A 44 6.50 14.46 9.13
C TYR A 44 6.38 13.83 10.51
N ASN A 45 7.43 13.18 11.01
CA ASN A 45 7.39 12.25 12.15
C ASN A 45 6.42 11.07 11.96
N ASP A 46 5.98 10.87 10.75
CA ASP A 46 5.02 9.85 10.32
C ASP A 46 5.41 9.34 8.93
N LEU A 47 4.74 8.27 8.47
CA LEU A 47 4.89 7.79 7.10
C LEU A 47 4.18 8.74 6.13
N VAL A 48 4.81 8.97 4.99
CA VAL A 48 4.26 9.76 3.88
C VAL A 48 4.07 8.86 2.67
N VAL A 49 2.90 8.90 2.07
CA VAL A 49 2.62 8.27 0.79
C VAL A 49 2.77 9.32 -0.30
N ASP A 50 3.73 9.12 -1.19
CA ASP A 50 3.95 9.99 -2.34
C ASP A 50 3.29 9.37 -3.58
N PRO A 51 2.26 10.00 -4.19
CA PRO A 51 1.63 9.47 -5.40
C PRO A 51 2.59 9.24 -6.57
N ARG A 52 3.72 9.97 -6.63
CA ARG A 52 4.77 9.75 -7.64
C ARG A 52 5.39 8.36 -7.54
N ALA A 53 5.39 7.76 -6.35
CA ALA A 53 5.94 6.43 -6.13
C ALA A 53 5.24 5.36 -6.96
N PHE A 54 3.91 5.45 -7.10
CA PHE A 54 3.15 4.51 -7.93
C PHE A 54 3.56 4.60 -9.40
N TYR A 55 3.73 5.81 -9.92
CA TYR A 55 4.20 6.03 -11.28
C TYR A 55 5.61 5.45 -11.50
N GLU A 56 6.55 5.72 -10.58
CA GLU A 56 7.92 5.21 -10.68
C GLU A 56 7.98 3.67 -10.59
N MET A 57 7.21 3.08 -9.68
CA MET A 57 7.14 1.61 -9.57
C MET A 57 6.54 0.97 -10.82
N LYS A 58 5.54 1.57 -11.43
CA LYS A 58 4.92 1.05 -12.68
C LYS A 58 5.89 0.99 -13.86
N LYS A 59 6.94 1.81 -13.89
CA LYS A 59 7.98 1.73 -14.92
C LYS A 59 8.70 0.38 -14.96
N THR A 60 8.64 -0.40 -13.89
CA THR A 60 9.20 -1.76 -13.85
C THR A 60 8.40 -2.75 -14.70
N GLY A 61 7.18 -2.41 -15.11
CA GLY A 61 6.27 -3.29 -15.84
C GLY A 61 5.50 -4.29 -14.94
N TYR A 62 5.73 -4.27 -13.63
CA TYR A 62 5.05 -5.15 -12.68
C TYR A 62 3.83 -4.48 -12.05
N PRO A 63 2.81 -5.26 -11.65
CA PRO A 63 1.67 -4.75 -10.91
C PRO A 63 2.08 -4.05 -9.62
N VAL A 64 1.44 -2.92 -9.32
CA VAL A 64 1.68 -2.11 -8.13
C VAL A 64 0.47 -2.16 -7.20
N VAL A 65 0.70 -2.59 -5.97
CA VAL A 65 -0.28 -2.67 -4.89
C VAL A 65 -0.01 -1.57 -3.88
N PHE A 66 -1.05 -0.96 -3.36
CA PHE A 66 -0.96 -0.05 -2.22
C PHE A 66 -1.36 -0.74 -0.92
N ASP A 67 -0.47 -0.75 0.05
CA ASP A 67 -0.75 -1.19 1.41
C ASP A 67 -1.30 -0.02 2.22
N ALA A 68 -2.62 0.08 2.26
CA ALA A 68 -3.31 1.19 2.88
C ALA A 68 -3.21 1.18 4.41
N THR A 69 -3.23 0.01 5.03
CA THR A 69 -3.24 -0.12 6.49
C THR A 69 -1.88 0.13 7.11
N HIS A 70 -0.79 -0.33 6.49
CA HIS A 70 0.54 -0.07 7.03
C HIS A 70 1.06 1.33 6.68
N SER A 71 0.53 1.99 5.66
CA SER A 71 0.92 3.37 5.31
C SER A 71 0.46 4.42 6.33
N ILE A 72 -0.53 4.09 7.16
CA ILE A 72 -1.04 4.97 8.22
C ILE A 72 -0.51 4.63 9.62
N ARG A 73 0.44 3.71 9.71
CA ARG A 73 1.15 3.43 10.95
C ARG A 73 2.02 4.61 11.35
N LYS A 74 1.99 4.97 12.64
CA LYS A 74 2.91 5.97 13.18
C LYS A 74 4.28 5.35 13.42
N TYR A 75 5.31 6.00 12.91
CA TYR A 75 6.67 5.51 13.04
C TYR A 75 7.15 5.55 14.50
N GLY A 76 7.86 4.49 14.91
CA GLY A 76 8.43 4.39 16.25
C GLY A 76 7.46 4.00 17.37
N ILE A 77 6.18 3.80 17.05
CA ILE A 77 5.18 3.31 18.02
C ILE A 77 4.97 1.80 17.81
N PRO A 78 5.03 0.99 18.88
CA PRO A 78 4.81 -0.47 18.79
C PRO A 78 3.46 -0.82 18.13
N SER A 79 3.40 -1.96 17.43
CA SER A 79 2.18 -2.41 16.74
C SER A 79 1.03 -2.76 17.70
N SER A 80 1.34 -3.09 18.95
CA SER A 80 0.37 -3.33 20.02
C SER A 80 -0.22 -2.06 20.64
N ASP A 81 0.37 -0.88 20.34
CA ASP A 81 -0.09 0.38 20.93
C ASP A 81 -1.28 0.94 20.12
N PRO A 82 -2.42 1.19 20.75
CA PRO A 82 -3.61 1.71 20.08
C PRO A 82 -3.45 3.13 19.51
N THR A 83 -2.41 3.87 19.94
CA THR A 83 -2.10 5.20 19.39
C THR A 83 -1.21 5.13 18.14
N GLY A 84 -0.74 3.93 17.78
CA GLY A 84 0.23 3.67 16.72
C GLY A 84 -0.31 3.73 15.30
N GLY A 85 -1.49 4.32 15.05
CA GLY A 85 -2.08 4.46 13.73
C GLY A 85 -2.88 5.75 13.58
N ALA A 86 -3.04 6.17 12.33
CA ALA A 86 -3.78 7.37 11.93
C ALA A 86 -4.97 6.99 11.02
N ARG A 87 -5.87 6.14 11.55
CA ARG A 87 -6.99 5.54 10.80
C ARG A 87 -7.86 6.57 10.07
N GLN A 88 -7.94 7.80 10.56
CA GLN A 88 -8.66 8.90 9.91
C GLN A 88 -8.13 9.20 8.49
N TYR A 89 -6.89 8.81 8.16
CA TYR A 89 -6.30 9.01 6.83
C TYR A 89 -6.47 7.81 5.90
N LEU A 90 -6.96 6.67 6.39
CA LEU A 90 -7.04 5.43 5.62
C LEU A 90 -7.78 5.64 4.29
N GLU A 91 -9.01 6.14 4.35
CA GLU A 91 -9.82 6.35 3.16
C GLU A 91 -9.22 7.43 2.25
N THR A 92 -8.70 8.52 2.80
CA THR A 92 -8.10 9.61 2.04
C THR A 92 -6.90 9.13 1.21
N LEU A 93 -5.96 8.42 1.84
CA LEU A 93 -4.78 7.91 1.15
C LEU A 93 -5.13 6.82 0.15
N THR A 94 -6.07 5.93 0.50
CA THR A 94 -6.51 4.88 -0.43
C THR A 94 -7.19 5.46 -1.67
N ARG A 95 -8.04 6.47 -1.52
CA ARG A 95 -8.66 7.16 -2.66
C ARG A 95 -7.63 7.80 -3.57
N ALA A 96 -6.62 8.48 -3.00
CA ALA A 96 -5.53 9.07 -3.77
C ALA A 96 -4.74 8.00 -4.54
N ALA A 97 -4.38 6.91 -3.89
CA ALA A 97 -3.66 5.80 -4.51
C ALA A 97 -4.47 5.15 -5.65
N VAL A 98 -5.76 4.86 -5.43
CA VAL A 98 -6.62 4.27 -6.45
C VAL A 98 -6.76 5.20 -7.66
N ALA A 99 -6.87 6.50 -7.44
CA ALA A 99 -6.96 7.50 -8.52
C ALA A 99 -5.68 7.57 -9.38
N THR A 100 -4.52 7.15 -8.86
CA THR A 100 -3.28 7.04 -9.66
C THR A 100 -3.24 5.79 -10.56
N GLY A 101 -4.26 4.93 -10.47
CA GLY A 101 -4.35 3.72 -11.29
C GLY A 101 -3.51 2.55 -10.77
N ILE A 102 -3.39 2.37 -9.45
CA ILE A 102 -2.78 1.16 -8.86
C ILE A 102 -3.53 -0.10 -9.31
N ASP A 103 -2.83 -1.25 -9.25
CA ASP A 103 -3.37 -2.53 -9.73
C ASP A 103 -4.06 -3.33 -8.62
N GLY A 104 -3.81 -3.00 -7.36
CA GLY A 104 -4.42 -3.68 -6.23
C GLY A 104 -4.30 -2.93 -4.91
N LEU A 105 -5.09 -3.38 -3.93
CA LEU A 105 -5.05 -2.92 -2.54
C LEU A 105 -4.65 -4.06 -1.62
N PHE A 106 -3.83 -3.75 -0.64
CA PHE A 106 -3.60 -4.57 0.54
C PHE A 106 -4.28 -3.89 1.74
N LEU A 107 -5.14 -4.63 2.40
CA LEU A 107 -5.90 -4.16 3.57
C LEU A 107 -5.85 -5.21 4.67
N GLU A 108 -5.57 -4.81 5.88
CA GLU A 108 -5.83 -5.60 7.07
C GLU A 108 -7.18 -5.20 7.66
N ALA A 109 -8.01 -6.18 7.97
CA ALA A 109 -9.31 -5.96 8.58
C ALA A 109 -9.55 -6.95 9.72
N HIS A 110 -10.20 -6.49 10.78
CA HIS A 110 -10.52 -7.31 11.94
C HIS A 110 -11.97 -7.06 12.39
N PRO A 111 -12.72 -8.08 12.85
CA PRO A 111 -14.08 -7.89 13.35
C PRO A 111 -14.17 -6.90 14.51
N CYS A 112 -13.15 -6.85 15.36
CA CYS A 112 -13.00 -5.90 16.46
C CYS A 112 -11.54 -5.39 16.46
N PRO A 113 -11.19 -4.34 15.70
CA PRO A 113 -9.80 -3.88 15.55
C PRO A 113 -9.05 -3.62 16.85
N SER A 114 -9.76 -3.19 17.92
CA SER A 114 -9.16 -2.97 19.24
C SER A 114 -8.67 -4.25 19.93
N GLU A 115 -9.14 -5.41 19.48
CA GLU A 115 -8.75 -6.74 19.99
C GLU A 115 -7.74 -7.46 19.07
N ALA A 116 -7.32 -6.80 17.99
CA ALA A 116 -6.34 -7.38 17.10
C ALA A 116 -4.99 -7.57 17.79
N LEU A 117 -4.33 -8.70 17.53
CA LEU A 117 -3.05 -9.04 18.16
C LEU A 117 -1.90 -8.14 17.72
N CYS A 118 -2.03 -7.50 16.56
CA CYS A 118 -1.09 -6.51 16.04
C CYS A 118 -1.83 -5.46 15.22
N ASP A 119 -1.20 -4.31 15.03
CA ASP A 119 -1.66 -3.21 14.17
C ASP A 119 -3.10 -2.74 14.39
N ALA A 120 -3.62 -2.96 15.61
CA ALA A 120 -4.98 -2.61 16.03
C ALA A 120 -5.40 -1.19 15.63
N ALA A 121 -4.45 -0.23 15.72
CA ALA A 121 -4.70 1.18 15.44
C ALA A 121 -4.87 1.51 13.95
N SER A 122 -4.46 0.61 13.03
CA SER A 122 -4.51 0.84 11.58
C SER A 122 -5.43 -0.13 10.83
N GLN A 123 -5.88 -1.21 11.47
CA GLN A 123 -6.79 -2.17 10.82
C GLN A 123 -8.16 -1.57 10.55
N LEU A 124 -8.76 -1.94 9.43
CA LEU A 124 -10.13 -1.60 9.07
C LEU A 124 -11.10 -2.49 9.87
N ASP A 125 -12.23 -1.92 10.34
CA ASP A 125 -13.33 -2.71 10.84
C ASP A 125 -13.92 -3.56 9.70
N LEU A 126 -14.00 -4.87 9.93
CA LEU A 126 -14.47 -5.83 8.91
C LEU A 126 -15.90 -5.51 8.44
N THR A 127 -16.74 -4.93 9.30
CA THR A 127 -18.10 -4.52 8.94
C THR A 127 -18.13 -3.41 7.89
N GLN A 128 -17.06 -2.61 7.81
CA GLN A 128 -16.93 -1.51 6.86
C GLN A 128 -16.25 -1.94 5.55
N LEU A 129 -15.63 -3.12 5.50
CA LEU A 129 -14.79 -3.55 4.38
C LEU A 129 -15.56 -3.52 3.03
N LYS A 130 -16.78 -4.05 2.99
CA LYS A 130 -17.57 -4.09 1.76
C LYS A 130 -17.80 -2.68 1.21
N THR A 131 -18.33 -1.79 2.03
CA THR A 131 -18.63 -0.40 1.62
C THR A 131 -17.36 0.36 1.23
N PHE A 132 -16.27 0.12 1.96
CA PHE A 132 -14.96 0.71 1.65
C PHE A 132 -14.49 0.28 0.25
N VAL A 133 -14.50 -1.03 -0.03
CA VAL A 133 -14.06 -1.56 -1.34
C VAL A 133 -14.98 -1.06 -2.47
N GLU A 134 -16.29 -1.06 -2.28
CA GLU A 134 -17.24 -0.54 -3.27
C GLU A 134 -16.95 0.91 -3.67
N ARG A 135 -16.63 1.77 -2.69
CA ARG A 135 -16.22 3.16 -2.96
C ARG A 135 -14.92 3.24 -3.76
N MET A 136 -13.94 2.39 -3.44
CA MET A 136 -12.66 2.36 -4.16
C MET A 136 -12.85 1.87 -5.60
N LEU A 137 -13.74 0.91 -5.84
CA LEU A 137 -14.06 0.44 -7.19
C LEU A 137 -14.67 1.54 -8.08
N VAL A 138 -15.50 2.42 -7.54
CA VAL A 138 -16.03 3.57 -8.29
C VAL A 138 -14.89 4.47 -8.79
N ILE A 139 -13.92 4.76 -7.93
CA ILE A 139 -12.76 5.58 -8.31
C ILE A 139 -11.87 4.84 -9.32
N HIS A 140 -11.67 3.55 -9.12
CA HIS A 140 -10.89 2.70 -10.01
C HIS A 140 -11.47 2.69 -11.43
N GLU A 141 -12.77 2.50 -11.59
CA GLU A 141 -13.41 2.51 -12.90
C GLU A 141 -13.33 3.90 -13.57
N ALA A 142 -13.49 4.97 -12.80
CA ALA A 142 -13.29 6.32 -13.31
C ALA A 142 -11.84 6.54 -13.76
N ALA A 143 -10.85 6.13 -12.97
CA ALA A 143 -9.43 6.26 -13.29
C ALA A 143 -9.05 5.47 -14.56
N LYS A 144 -9.61 4.26 -14.76
CA LYS A 144 -9.38 3.46 -15.96
C LYS A 144 -9.90 4.12 -17.25
N SER A 145 -10.94 4.93 -17.14
CA SER A 145 -11.52 5.65 -18.29
C SER A 145 -10.66 6.85 -18.74
N ILE A 146 -9.69 7.27 -17.93
CA ILE A 146 -8.84 8.43 -18.18
C ILE A 146 -7.47 7.94 -18.62
N GLN A 147 -7.08 8.22 -19.86
CA GLN A 147 -5.72 7.96 -20.31
C GLN A 147 -4.77 8.98 -19.67
N LEU A 148 -3.67 8.50 -19.11
CA LEU A 148 -2.57 9.38 -18.70
C LEU A 148 -1.95 10.02 -19.94
N LEU A 149 -1.62 11.30 -19.85
CA LEU A 149 -0.94 12.11 -20.89
C LEU A 149 0.48 11.58 -21.16
#